data_3f37fb994d4605c19da242e149bfbc78
#
_entry.id   3f37fb994d4605c19da242e149bfbc78
#
_cell.length_a   1.000
_cell.length_b   1.000
_cell.length_c   1.000
_cell.angle_alpha   90.00
_cell.angle_beta   90.00
_cell.angle_gamma   90.00
#
_symmetry.space_group_name_H-M   'P 1'
#
loop_
_entity.id
_entity.type
_entity.pdbx_description
1 polymer ?
#
loop_
_entity_poly.entity_id
_entity_poly.type
_entity_poly.pdbx_seq_one_letter_code
_entity_poly.pdbx_strand_id
1 'polypeptide(L)'
;MGTTGYTSPIAIHPGETVKETLEVLGVSQSDLSLSTGLAEKTISEILNGKNPITPETALKLERVLGILSLGLLNMQAQYDADLLRIKEAKRLEVETQHLAKFSCYLELE
;
A
#
# COMPACT_ATOMS: atom_id res chain seq x y z
N MET A 1 9.90 3.14 20.36
CA MET A 1 10.03 3.17 19.80
C MET A 1 10.29 3.57 19.03
N GLY A 2 10.26 3.85 19.06
CA GLY A 2 10.25 3.99 18.36
C GLY A 2 10.56 4.41 17.66
N THR A 3 10.53 4.53 17.53
CA THR A 3 10.71 4.83 16.96
C THR A 3 10.93 5.23 16.23
N THR A 4 10.77 5.19 16.74
CA THR A 4 10.69 5.76 16.19
C THR A 4 10.97 6.51 15.15
N GLY A 5 10.67 7.52 15.13
CA GLY A 5 10.87 8.18 13.87
C GLY A 5 11.40 7.37 12.78
N TYR A 6 11.57 6.21 13.09
CA TYR A 6 12.06 5.28 12.09
C TYR A 6 11.03 5.03 11.03
N THR A 7 11.41 5.21 9.78
CA THR A 7 10.54 4.93 8.67
C THR A 7 11.00 3.64 8.00
N SER A 8 10.10 2.68 7.99
CA SER A 8 10.38 1.45 7.29
C SER A 8 10.43 1.71 5.78
N PRO A 9 11.39 1.15 5.06
CA PRO A 9 11.41 1.26 3.62
C PRO A 9 10.38 0.37 2.94
N ILE A 10 9.60 -0.37 3.73
CA ILE A 10 8.63 -1.31 3.21
C ILE A 10 7.25 -0.68 3.20
N ALA A 11 6.60 -0.72 2.03
CA ALA A 11 5.21 -0.30 1.90
C ALA A 11 4.34 -1.56 1.89
N ILE A 12 3.36 -1.60 2.79
CA ILE A 12 2.48 -2.75 2.92
C ILE A 12 1.12 -2.43 2.30
N HIS A 13 0.78 -3.17 1.26
CA HIS A 13 -0.49 -3.00 0.56
C HIS A 13 -1.63 -3.58 1.39
N PRO A 14 -2.81 -2.92 1.43
CA PRO A 14 -3.95 -3.45 2.19
C PRO A 14 -4.44 -4.80 1.68
N GLY A 15 -4.08 -5.18 0.46
CA GLY A 15 -4.36 -6.51 -0.06
C GLY A 15 -3.80 -7.62 0.81
N GLU A 16 -2.72 -7.36 1.52
CA GLU A 16 -2.15 -8.33 2.46
C GLU A 16 -3.14 -8.67 3.57
N THR A 17 -3.81 -7.66 4.11
CA THR A 17 -4.81 -7.86 5.15
C THR A 17 -5.98 -8.65 4.63
N VAL A 18 -6.42 -8.36 3.41
CA VAL A 18 -7.51 -9.09 2.78
C VAL A 18 -7.11 -10.55 2.59
N LYS A 19 -5.90 -10.77 2.12
CA LYS A 19 -5.38 -12.12 1.89
C LYS A 19 -5.35 -12.92 3.18
N GLU A 20 -4.84 -12.34 4.26
CA GLU A 20 -4.81 -12.99 5.57
C GLU A 20 -6.21 -13.31 6.06
N THR A 21 -7.15 -12.39 5.86
CA THR A 21 -8.53 -12.60 6.26
C THR A 21 -9.15 -13.76 5.51
N LEU A 22 -8.88 -13.87 4.21
CA LEU A 22 -9.37 -14.99 3.42
C LEU A 22 -8.82 -16.31 3.94
N GLU A 23 -7.55 -16.35 4.30
CA GLU A 23 -6.92 -17.55 4.83
C GLU A 23 -7.55 -17.96 6.16
N VAL A 24 -7.74 -16.98 7.05
CA VAL A 24 -8.33 -17.24 8.36
C VAL A 24 -9.77 -17.74 8.23
N LEU A 25 -10.54 -17.14 7.33
CA LEU A 25 -11.94 -17.51 7.14
C LEU A 25 -12.14 -18.73 6.24
N GLY A 26 -11.07 -19.16 5.55
CA GLY A 26 -11.18 -20.30 4.64
C GLY A 26 -11.96 -19.96 3.39
N VAL A 27 -11.95 -18.71 2.95
CA VAL A 27 -12.68 -18.25 1.77
C VAL A 27 -11.73 -18.21 0.58
N SER A 28 -12.14 -18.78 -0.53
CA SER A 28 -11.33 -18.75 -1.75
C SER A 28 -11.55 -17.45 -2.52
N GLN A 29 -10.64 -17.18 -3.46
CA GLN A 29 -10.80 -16.03 -4.34
C GLN A 29 -12.07 -16.14 -5.20
N SER A 30 -12.39 -17.36 -5.64
CA SER A 30 -13.63 -17.61 -6.38
C SER A 30 -14.86 -17.25 -5.55
N ASP A 31 -14.88 -17.69 -4.30
CA ASP A 31 -15.98 -17.40 -3.39
C ASP A 31 -16.11 -15.91 -3.16
N LEU A 32 -14.99 -15.25 -2.99
CA LEU A 32 -15.00 -13.80 -2.79
C LEU A 32 -15.50 -13.08 -4.04
N SER A 33 -15.11 -13.56 -5.21
CA SER A 33 -15.57 -13.00 -6.48
C SER A 33 -17.10 -13.10 -6.60
N LEU A 34 -17.64 -14.26 -6.28
CA LEU A 34 -19.09 -14.48 -6.34
C LEU A 34 -19.83 -13.60 -5.33
N SER A 35 -19.27 -13.46 -4.16
CA SER A 35 -19.92 -12.69 -3.08
C SER A 35 -19.87 -11.18 -3.29
N THR A 36 -18.78 -10.69 -3.85
CA THR A 36 -18.59 -9.24 -4.04
C THR A 36 -19.03 -8.75 -5.41
N GLY A 37 -19.13 -9.66 -6.37
CA GLY A 37 -19.40 -9.27 -7.75
C GLY A 37 -18.15 -8.76 -8.48
N LEU A 38 -16.99 -8.83 -7.85
CA LEU A 38 -15.75 -8.43 -8.49
C LEU A 38 -15.19 -9.60 -9.28
N ALA A 39 -14.52 -9.28 -10.39
CA ALA A 39 -13.88 -10.33 -11.19
C ALA A 39 -12.74 -10.98 -10.40
N GLU A 40 -12.52 -12.28 -10.60
CA GLU A 40 -11.42 -12.96 -9.93
C GLU A 40 -10.07 -12.32 -10.26
N LYS A 41 -9.91 -11.84 -11.48
CA LYS A 41 -8.69 -11.15 -11.88
C LYS A 41 -8.47 -9.91 -11.04
N THR A 42 -9.53 -9.13 -10.83
CA THR A 42 -9.45 -7.92 -10.01
C THR A 42 -9.05 -8.27 -8.59
N ILE A 43 -9.67 -9.30 -8.02
CA ILE A 43 -9.35 -9.75 -6.67
C ILE A 43 -7.90 -10.21 -6.59
N SER A 44 -7.45 -10.99 -7.55
CA SER A 44 -6.08 -11.46 -7.59
C SER A 44 -5.09 -10.29 -7.62
N GLU A 45 -5.40 -9.29 -8.43
CA GLU A 45 -4.54 -8.12 -8.54
C GLU A 45 -4.49 -7.31 -7.23
N ILE A 46 -5.61 -7.22 -6.56
CA ILE A 46 -5.65 -6.55 -5.25
C ILE A 46 -4.82 -7.31 -4.22
N LEU A 47 -4.98 -8.63 -4.18
CA LEU A 47 -4.25 -9.45 -3.22
C LEU A 47 -2.75 -9.44 -3.47
N ASN A 48 -2.34 -9.26 -4.71
CA ASN A 48 -0.93 -9.19 -5.09
C ASN A 48 -0.38 -7.77 -5.08
N GLY A 49 -1.17 -6.81 -4.65
CA GLY A 49 -0.71 -5.42 -4.54
C GLY A 49 -0.61 -4.68 -5.85
N LYS A 50 -1.20 -5.22 -6.92
CA LYS A 50 -1.12 -4.60 -8.24
C LYS A 50 -2.21 -3.57 -8.49
N ASN A 51 -3.34 -3.71 -7.81
CA ASN A 51 -4.44 -2.76 -7.91
C ASN A 51 -4.72 -2.13 -6.55
N PRO A 52 -5.07 -0.85 -6.52
CA PRO A 52 -5.46 -0.21 -5.27
C PRO A 52 -6.84 -0.64 -4.83
N ILE A 53 -7.11 -0.50 -3.54
CA ILE A 53 -8.45 -0.70 -3.00
C ILE A 53 -9.16 0.64 -3.05
N THR A 54 -10.20 0.71 -3.86
CA THR A 54 -11.03 1.91 -3.98
C THR A 54 -12.13 1.89 -2.93
N PRO A 55 -12.80 3.03 -2.67
CA PRO A 55 -13.91 3.05 -1.71
C PRO A 55 -14.99 2.04 -2.04
N GLU A 56 -15.31 1.87 -3.32
CA GLU A 56 -16.31 0.90 -3.75
C GLU A 56 -15.90 -0.51 -3.39
N THR A 57 -14.66 -0.86 -3.71
CA THR A 57 -14.12 -2.18 -3.39
C THR A 57 -14.08 -2.40 -1.89
N ALA A 58 -13.66 -1.37 -1.14
CA ALA A 58 -13.58 -1.47 0.31
C ALA A 58 -14.95 -1.76 0.94
N LEU A 59 -15.99 -1.11 0.44
CA LEU A 59 -17.35 -1.35 0.93
C LEU A 59 -17.82 -2.77 0.62
N LYS A 60 -17.51 -3.26 -0.56
CA LYS A 60 -17.86 -4.63 -0.94
C LYS A 60 -17.16 -5.64 -0.05
N LEU A 61 -15.88 -5.42 0.23
CA LEU A 61 -15.11 -6.30 1.08
C LEU A 61 -15.62 -6.23 2.52
N GLU A 62 -16.00 -5.05 2.98
CA GLU A 62 -16.58 -4.91 4.32
C GLU A 62 -17.82 -5.76 4.49
N ARG A 63 -18.71 -5.75 3.51
CA ARG A 63 -19.96 -6.49 3.57
C ARG A 63 -19.73 -8.00 3.63
N VAL A 64 -18.73 -8.48 2.91
CA VAL A 64 -18.50 -9.92 2.79
C VAL A 64 -17.59 -10.43 3.89
N LEU A 65 -16.51 -9.71 4.19
CA LEU A 65 -15.47 -10.17 5.09
C LEU A 65 -15.55 -9.57 6.50
N GLY A 66 -16.34 -8.51 6.65
CA GLY A 66 -16.45 -7.84 7.93
C GLY A 66 -15.27 -6.94 8.27
N ILE A 67 -14.41 -6.64 7.30
CA ILE A 67 -13.29 -5.75 7.51
C ILE A 67 -13.80 -4.31 7.35
N LEU A 68 -13.43 -3.44 8.29
CA LEU A 68 -13.85 -2.05 8.19
C LEU A 68 -13.30 -1.41 6.93
N SER A 69 -14.20 -0.85 6.12
CA SER A 69 -13.80 -0.18 4.87
C SER A 69 -12.85 0.97 5.14
N LEU A 70 -13.10 1.74 6.20
CA LEU A 70 -12.23 2.85 6.56
C LEU A 70 -10.82 2.37 6.86
N GLY A 71 -10.69 1.24 7.54
CA GLY A 71 -9.38 0.64 7.81
C GLY A 71 -8.63 0.32 6.53
N LEU A 72 -9.33 -0.30 5.57
CA LEU A 72 -8.71 -0.64 4.30
C LEU A 72 -8.30 0.60 3.52
N LEU A 73 -9.15 1.63 3.53
CA LEU A 73 -8.83 2.87 2.83
C LEU A 73 -7.68 3.62 3.48
N ASN A 74 -7.60 3.59 4.81
CA ASN A 74 -6.48 4.19 5.53
C ASN A 74 -5.18 3.46 5.19
N MET A 75 -5.22 2.14 5.11
CA MET A 75 -4.05 1.35 4.73
C MET A 75 -3.63 1.64 3.30
N GLN A 76 -4.60 1.83 2.41
CA GLN A 76 -4.29 2.18 1.02
C GLN A 76 -3.61 3.56 0.96
N ALA A 77 -4.15 4.53 1.70
CA ALA A 77 -3.56 5.86 1.74
C ALA A 77 -2.14 5.81 2.31
N GLN A 78 -1.94 5.03 3.35
CA GLN A 78 -0.61 4.87 3.95
C GLN A 78 0.34 4.20 2.97
N TYR A 79 -0.14 3.18 2.27
CA TYR A 79 0.67 2.50 1.26
C TYR A 79 1.11 3.47 0.16
N ASP A 80 0.16 4.26 -0.34
CA ASP A 80 0.45 5.24 -1.38
C ASP A 80 1.48 6.26 -0.91
N ALA A 81 1.32 6.73 0.33
CA ALA A 81 2.27 7.68 0.91
C ALA A 81 3.65 7.06 1.08
N ASP A 82 3.70 5.81 1.53
CA ASP A 82 4.96 5.11 1.72
C ASP A 82 5.69 4.88 0.41
N LEU A 83 4.94 4.56 -0.65
CA LEU A 83 5.54 4.41 -1.98
C LEU A 83 6.15 5.72 -2.45
N LEU A 84 5.44 6.82 -2.22
CA LEU A 84 5.95 8.14 -2.58
C LEU A 84 7.22 8.46 -1.80
N ARG A 85 7.24 8.16 -0.52
CA ARG A 85 8.42 8.38 0.31
C ARG A 85 9.61 7.57 -0.18
N ILE A 86 9.37 6.33 -0.57
CA ILE A 86 10.43 5.47 -1.09
C ILE A 86 10.96 6.04 -2.40
N LYS A 87 10.07 6.46 -3.29
CA LYS A 87 10.49 7.08 -4.55
C LYS A 87 11.25 8.37 -4.32
N GLU A 88 10.76 9.20 -3.38
CA GLU A 88 11.42 10.45 -3.05
C GLU A 88 12.82 10.20 -2.48
N ALA A 89 12.93 9.21 -1.59
CA ALA A 89 14.22 8.88 -1.00
C ALA A 89 15.22 8.47 -2.08
N LYS A 90 14.78 7.64 -3.02
CA LYS A 90 15.66 7.21 -4.11
C LYS A 90 16.04 8.37 -5.01
N ARG A 91 15.07 9.23 -5.31
CA ARG A 91 15.34 10.40 -6.14
C ARG A 91 16.29 11.35 -5.44
N LEU A 92 16.10 11.56 -4.15
CA LEU A 92 16.96 12.44 -3.38
C LEU A 92 18.38 11.90 -3.28
N GLU A 93 18.54 10.59 -3.20
CA GLU A 93 19.88 10.00 -3.24
C GLU A 93 20.60 10.36 -4.54
N VAL A 94 19.90 10.19 -5.66
CA VAL A 94 20.48 10.51 -6.96
C VAL A 94 20.77 12.01 -7.05
N GLU A 95 19.84 12.83 -6.61
CA GLU A 95 20.02 14.27 -6.62
C GLU A 95 21.17 14.70 -5.72
N THR A 96 21.30 14.08 -4.56
CA THR A 96 22.38 14.39 -3.64
C THR A 96 23.73 14.06 -4.28
N GLN A 97 23.84 12.92 -4.94
CA GLN A 97 25.05 12.56 -5.65
C GLN A 97 25.36 13.54 -6.75
N HIS A 98 24.32 13.96 -7.47
CA HIS A 98 24.48 14.93 -8.55
C HIS A 98 24.88 16.30 -8.02
N LEU A 99 24.23 16.72 -6.93
CA LEU A 99 24.47 18.03 -6.34
C LEU A 99 25.74 18.10 -5.50
N ALA A 100 26.35 16.97 -5.22
CA ALA A 100 27.61 16.96 -4.47
C ALA A 100 28.65 17.84 -5.17
N LYS A 101 28.57 17.93 -6.48
CA LYS A 101 29.47 18.77 -7.25
C LYS A 101 29.28 20.24 -6.99
N PHE A 102 28.11 20.62 -6.50
CA PHE A 102 27.76 22.00 -6.26
C PHE A 102 27.72 22.38 -4.78
N SER A 103 27.95 21.42 -3.92
CA SER A 103 27.81 21.66 -2.48
C SER A 103 28.74 22.76 -2.00
N CYS A 104 29.92 22.85 -2.56
CA CYS A 104 30.87 23.87 -2.16
C CYS A 104 30.36 25.28 -2.47
N TYR A 105 29.56 25.42 -3.50
CA TYR A 105 28.98 26.73 -3.82
C TYR A 105 27.97 27.15 -2.79
N LEU A 106 27.18 26.20 -2.32
CA LEU A 106 26.15 26.47 -1.32
C LEU A 106 26.75 26.76 0.04
N GLU A 107 27.85 26.11 0.36
CA GLU A 107 28.51 26.29 1.64
C GLU A 107 29.20 27.65 1.77
N LEU A 108 29.53 28.24 0.64
CA LEU A 108 30.18 29.54 0.65
C LEU A 108 29.27 30.66 1.08
N GLU A 109 27.99 30.41 1.08
CA GLU A 109 27.04 31.39 1.56
C GLU A 109 26.87 31.28 3.08
#